data_3de4a3b732db73dce61a6052e6ebb79f
#
_entry.id   3de4a3b732db73dce61a6052e6ebb79f
#
_cell.length_a   1.000
_cell.length_b   1.000
_cell.length_c   1.000
_cell.angle_alpha   90.00
_cell.angle_beta   90.00
_cell.angle_gamma   90.00
#
_symmetry.space_group_name_H-M   'P 1'
#
loop_
_entity.id
_entity.type
_entity.pdbx_description
1 polymer ?
#
loop_
_entity_poly.entity_id
_entity_poly.type
_entity_poly.pdbx_seq_one_letter_code
_entity_poly.pdbx_strand_id
1 'polypeptide(L)'
;MEQITKRNEAVKDSKQTRMFCYQCQETAGNKGCTVSGMCGKVPEVANMQDLLIYVTKGLSAVTTKMREKRLAVDENVNHRVTFNLFTTITNANFDNESIKNRIKDTLLEKERLLKKLNDEDKEKLPEAALWNGDESEFEKKAKEVGIMDTEDDNVRSLRSLITYGIKGIGAYSKHANALLKDNPEIDAFIQKALAATLRDDITVDNLVSLALEVGKNGVAVMQLLDKANTDAYGEPEITKVNIGVRKNPAILVSGHDLRDLEMLLEQTKGTGVDVYTHSEMLPACSYPAFKKYENFVGNYGNAWWQQKDEFEKFNGPILMTTNCIVPPKESYKDRLYTTGATGYPGCKHITGGYGEKKDFSEIIEHAKKCPPPTEIEKGEIYGGFAHEQVIKLADKIVDAVKSGAIKKFVVMAGCDGRAKSREYYTAFAKALPKDTVILTAGCAKYRYNKLDLGMIGDIPRVLDAGQCNDSYSLVVIAMKLKEAFGLDDINALPIIYNIAWYEQKAVLVLLALLSLGIKNIHLGPTLPAFLSPEVVDVLVDKFDIAGITTVENDMEIFFG
;
A
#
# COMPACT_ATOMS: atom_id res chain seq x y z
N MET A 1 33.50 -5.05 -2.36
CA MET A 1 33.97 -3.79 -1.77
C MET A 1 34.18 -2.71 -2.83
N GLU A 2 35.01 -2.89 -3.83
CA GLU A 2 35.32 -1.85 -4.85
C GLU A 2 34.10 -1.37 -5.67
N GLN A 3 33.14 -2.21 -5.97
CA GLN A 3 31.89 -1.83 -6.65
C GLN A 3 30.92 -1.06 -5.74
N ILE A 4 30.94 -1.28 -4.45
CA ILE A 4 30.09 -0.61 -3.46
C ILE A 4 30.62 0.79 -3.16
N THR A 5 31.94 0.93 -3.00
CA THR A 5 32.60 2.23 -2.86
C THR A 5 32.34 3.11 -4.09
N LYS A 6 32.44 2.54 -5.30
CA LYS A 6 32.08 3.22 -6.56
C LYS A 6 30.58 3.57 -6.67
N ARG A 7 29.69 2.82 -6.01
CA ARG A 7 28.26 3.11 -5.96
C ARG A 7 27.97 4.36 -5.11
N ASN A 8 28.62 4.49 -3.95
CA ASN A 8 28.45 5.62 -3.04
C ASN A 8 29.13 6.89 -3.57
N GLU A 9 30.31 6.77 -4.19
CA GLU A 9 31.01 7.86 -4.86
C GLU A 9 30.23 8.40 -6.06
N ALA A 10 29.61 7.54 -6.89
CA ALA A 10 28.81 7.96 -8.04
C ALA A 10 27.54 8.74 -7.65
N VAL A 11 26.99 8.53 -6.44
CA VAL A 11 25.84 9.28 -5.94
C VAL A 11 26.27 10.60 -5.29
N LYS A 12 27.41 10.65 -4.60
CA LYS A 12 27.96 11.88 -3.97
C LYS A 12 28.57 12.88 -4.98
N ASP A 13 29.05 12.42 -6.14
CA ASP A 13 29.89 13.24 -7.04
C ASP A 13 29.14 13.86 -8.23
N SER A 14 27.82 13.71 -8.34
CA SER A 14 27.10 14.36 -9.42
C SER A 14 26.59 15.74 -8.99
N LYS A 15 27.21 16.81 -9.53
CA LYS A 15 26.67 18.19 -9.53
C LYS A 15 25.25 18.30 -10.14
N GLN A 16 24.63 17.16 -10.50
CA GLN A 16 23.31 17.03 -11.11
C GLN A 16 22.29 16.31 -10.23
N THR A 17 22.64 15.82 -9.02
CA THR A 17 21.67 15.18 -8.14
C THR A 17 20.69 16.20 -7.58
N ARG A 18 19.44 16.18 -8.04
CA ARG A 18 18.39 17.11 -7.66
C ARG A 18 17.47 16.56 -6.56
N MET A 19 17.43 15.22 -6.44
CA MET A 19 16.66 14.46 -5.48
C MET A 19 17.29 13.09 -5.27
N PHE A 20 16.88 12.36 -4.22
CA PHE A 20 17.14 10.92 -4.13
C PHE A 20 15.88 10.19 -3.67
N CYS A 21 15.48 9.11 -4.38
CA CYS A 21 14.34 8.31 -3.98
C CYS A 21 14.48 6.88 -4.50
N TYR A 22 14.40 5.89 -3.62
CA TYR A 22 14.43 4.46 -3.95
C TYR A 22 13.31 3.64 -3.28
N GLN A 23 12.21 4.34 -2.89
CA GLN A 23 11.15 3.72 -2.08
C GLN A 23 10.22 2.76 -2.83
N CYS A 24 10.30 2.67 -4.16
CA CYS A 24 9.45 1.78 -4.96
C CYS A 24 10.27 0.84 -5.84
N GLN A 25 9.64 -0.23 -6.30
CA GLN A 25 10.27 -1.26 -7.14
C GLN A 25 10.73 -0.72 -8.50
N GLU A 26 10.04 0.27 -9.07
CA GLU A 26 10.39 0.88 -10.35
C GLU A 26 11.43 2.00 -10.24
N THR A 27 12.13 2.10 -9.12
CA THR A 27 13.19 3.12 -8.98
C THR A 27 14.28 2.96 -10.06
N ALA A 28 14.83 4.07 -10.51
CA ALA A 28 15.73 4.11 -11.67
C ALA A 28 16.91 3.12 -11.51
N GLY A 29 17.02 2.19 -12.45
CA GLY A 29 18.07 1.17 -12.49
C GLY A 29 18.14 0.25 -11.27
N ASN A 30 17.08 0.15 -10.48
CA ASN A 30 17.07 -0.50 -9.16
C ASN A 30 18.16 0.05 -8.22
N LYS A 31 18.45 1.36 -8.29
CA LYS A 31 19.48 2.05 -7.49
C LYS A 31 18.96 3.29 -6.79
N GLY A 32 18.14 4.08 -7.47
CA GLY A 32 17.57 5.32 -6.97
C GLY A 32 17.30 6.34 -8.08
N CYS A 33 16.23 7.11 -7.94
CA CYS A 33 15.90 8.23 -8.80
C CYS A 33 16.64 9.48 -8.30
N THR A 34 17.46 10.12 -9.16
CA THR A 34 18.32 11.25 -8.80
C THR A 34 17.99 12.55 -9.54
N VAL A 35 17.29 12.44 -10.69
CA VAL A 35 16.92 13.59 -11.54
C VAL A 35 15.42 13.85 -11.46
N SER A 36 14.62 12.81 -11.61
CA SER A 36 13.16 12.79 -11.45
C SER A 36 12.72 11.38 -11.11
N GLY A 37 11.58 11.23 -10.43
CA GLY A 37 11.00 9.94 -10.12
C GLY A 37 10.52 9.20 -11.38
N MET A 38 10.77 7.90 -11.48
CA MET A 38 10.16 7.05 -12.53
C MET A 38 8.63 7.08 -12.47
N CYS A 39 8.06 7.37 -11.30
CA CYS A 39 6.62 7.59 -11.09
C CYS A 39 6.10 8.93 -11.66
N GLY A 40 6.99 9.82 -12.10
CA GLY A 40 6.66 11.19 -12.56
C GLY A 40 6.81 12.27 -11.47
N LYS A 41 7.31 11.92 -10.28
CA LYS A 41 7.57 12.88 -9.20
C LYS A 41 8.74 13.80 -9.58
N VAL A 42 8.52 15.10 -9.45
CA VAL A 42 9.57 16.11 -9.67
C VAL A 42 10.44 16.27 -8.41
N PRO A 43 11.69 16.79 -8.54
CA PRO A 43 12.61 16.93 -7.41
C PRO A 43 12.04 17.74 -6.23
N GLU A 44 11.34 18.83 -6.52
CA GLU A 44 10.75 19.70 -5.52
C GLU A 44 9.75 18.95 -4.62
N VAL A 45 8.90 18.09 -5.23
CA VAL A 45 7.95 17.24 -4.50
C VAL A 45 8.67 16.17 -3.71
N ALA A 46 9.72 15.55 -4.28
CA ALA A 46 10.49 14.52 -3.57
C ALA A 46 11.16 15.09 -2.31
N ASN A 47 11.82 16.23 -2.44
CA ASN A 47 12.51 16.91 -1.34
C ASN A 47 11.51 17.37 -0.26
N MET A 48 10.34 17.90 -0.65
CA MET A 48 9.31 18.28 0.32
C MET A 48 8.69 17.05 1.02
N GLN A 49 8.60 15.90 0.36
CA GLN A 49 8.19 14.65 1.02
C GLN A 49 9.23 14.18 2.04
N ASP A 50 10.53 14.31 1.75
CA ASP A 50 11.59 13.99 2.72
C ASP A 50 11.51 14.93 3.94
N LEU A 51 11.30 16.24 3.72
CA LEU A 51 11.09 17.19 4.80
C LEU A 51 9.83 16.89 5.62
N LEU A 52 8.72 16.52 4.97
CA LEU A 52 7.50 16.13 5.67
C LEU A 52 7.73 14.91 6.56
N ILE A 53 8.50 13.92 6.10
CA ILE A 53 8.88 12.76 6.93
C ILE A 53 9.78 13.19 8.09
N TYR A 54 10.74 14.07 7.85
CA TYR A 54 11.63 14.60 8.90
C TYR A 54 10.85 15.32 10.01
N VAL A 55 9.96 16.25 9.67
CA VAL A 55 9.16 16.96 10.68
C VAL A 55 8.15 16.03 11.38
N THR A 56 7.66 15.00 10.68
CA THR A 56 6.78 13.97 11.26
C THR A 56 7.55 13.09 12.26
N LYS A 57 8.80 12.72 11.95
CA LYS A 57 9.70 12.05 12.91
C LYS A 57 9.97 12.95 14.11
N GLY A 58 10.19 14.25 13.91
CA GLY A 58 10.37 15.22 14.98
C GLY A 58 9.15 15.32 15.89
N LEU A 59 7.94 15.44 15.32
CA LEU A 59 6.69 15.40 16.08
C LEU A 59 6.56 14.07 16.86
N SER A 60 6.94 12.96 16.25
CA SER A 60 6.89 11.62 16.85
C SER A 60 7.86 11.49 18.04
N ALA A 61 9.03 12.13 17.98
CA ALA A 61 9.96 12.18 19.11
C ALA A 61 9.36 12.95 20.30
N VAL A 62 8.70 14.08 20.05
CA VAL A 62 8.01 14.87 21.07
C VAL A 62 6.90 14.05 21.74
N THR A 63 6.01 13.44 20.93
CA THR A 63 4.90 12.64 21.47
C THR A 63 5.34 11.38 22.19
N THR A 64 6.45 10.75 21.76
CA THR A 64 7.07 9.63 22.45
C THR A 64 7.57 10.08 23.83
N LYS A 65 8.26 11.21 23.91
CA LYS A 65 8.71 11.79 25.17
C LYS A 65 7.53 12.15 26.09
N MET A 66 6.45 12.69 25.54
CA MET A 66 5.22 12.95 26.30
C MET A 66 4.64 11.67 26.92
N ARG A 67 4.57 10.56 26.16
CA ARG A 67 4.07 9.28 26.69
C ARG A 67 4.98 8.70 27.77
N GLU A 68 6.31 8.81 27.62
CA GLU A 68 7.27 8.45 28.68
C GLU A 68 7.01 9.21 29.98
N LYS A 69 6.58 10.47 29.88
CA LYS A 69 6.19 11.30 31.01
C LYS A 69 4.71 11.14 31.44
N ARG A 70 3.98 10.21 30.84
CA ARG A 70 2.54 9.96 31.06
C ARG A 70 1.66 11.18 30.76
N LEU A 71 2.10 12.04 29.82
CA LEU A 71 1.31 13.14 29.31
C LEU A 71 0.42 12.63 28.15
N ALA A 72 -0.83 13.11 28.11
CA ALA A 72 -1.75 12.73 27.05
C ALA A 72 -1.34 13.30 25.68
N VAL A 73 -1.49 12.48 24.66
CA VAL A 73 -1.36 12.87 23.24
C VAL A 73 -2.75 12.82 22.62
N ASP A 74 -3.16 13.94 22.04
CA ASP A 74 -4.48 14.07 21.42
C ASP A 74 -4.60 13.16 20.18
N GLU A 75 -5.76 12.58 19.93
CA GLU A 75 -6.05 11.70 18.80
C GLU A 75 -5.79 12.38 17.44
N ASN A 76 -6.10 13.68 17.33
CA ASN A 76 -5.81 14.47 16.14
C ASN A 76 -4.31 14.51 15.78
N VAL A 77 -3.42 14.39 16.78
CA VAL A 77 -1.97 14.28 16.55
C VAL A 77 -1.63 12.93 15.92
N ASN A 78 -2.26 11.85 16.38
CA ASN A 78 -2.10 10.52 15.81
C ASN A 78 -2.57 10.49 14.35
N HIS A 79 -3.76 11.03 14.08
CA HIS A 79 -4.30 11.15 12.72
C HIS A 79 -3.41 12.02 11.81
N ARG A 80 -2.79 13.07 12.34
CA ARG A 80 -1.82 13.88 11.60
C ARG A 80 -0.61 13.06 11.16
N VAL A 81 -0.04 12.27 12.07
CA VAL A 81 1.12 11.41 11.78
C VAL A 81 0.76 10.39 10.71
N THR A 82 -0.34 9.65 10.85
CA THR A 82 -0.76 8.64 9.86
C THR A 82 -1.08 9.27 8.51
N PHE A 83 -1.69 10.44 8.48
CA PHE A 83 -2.01 11.15 7.25
C PHE A 83 -0.75 11.67 6.54
N ASN A 84 0.23 12.22 7.28
CA ASN A 84 1.51 12.65 6.71
C ASN A 84 2.26 11.47 6.08
N LEU A 85 2.32 10.34 6.78
CA LEU A 85 2.91 9.10 6.26
C LEU A 85 2.25 8.67 4.95
N PHE A 86 0.92 8.64 4.91
CA PHE A 86 0.18 8.24 3.72
C PHE A 86 0.40 9.19 2.55
N THR A 87 0.46 10.50 2.80
CA THR A 87 0.74 11.53 1.77
C THR A 87 2.07 11.25 1.03
N THR A 88 3.04 10.64 1.70
CA THR A 88 4.38 10.36 1.15
C THR A 88 4.55 8.97 0.54
N ILE A 89 3.51 8.14 0.51
CA ILE A 89 3.53 6.85 -0.19
C ILE A 89 3.71 7.08 -1.69
N THR A 90 4.32 6.11 -2.37
CA THR A 90 4.53 6.15 -3.82
C THR A 90 3.22 6.43 -4.55
N ASN A 91 3.23 7.39 -5.46
CA ASN A 91 2.09 7.77 -6.31
C ASN A 91 0.83 8.23 -5.54
N ALA A 92 0.97 8.76 -4.32
CA ALA A 92 -0.15 9.30 -3.56
C ALA A 92 -0.34 10.80 -3.85
N ASN A 93 0.65 11.63 -3.57
CA ASN A 93 0.53 13.07 -3.69
C ASN A 93 1.69 13.69 -4.47
N PHE A 94 1.37 14.44 -5.52
CA PHE A 94 2.29 15.17 -6.39
C PHE A 94 2.14 16.69 -6.22
N ASP A 95 1.26 17.15 -5.33
CA ASP A 95 0.99 18.55 -5.11
C ASP A 95 1.93 19.14 -4.04
N ASN A 96 2.90 19.90 -4.49
CA ASN A 96 3.92 20.52 -3.64
C ASN A 96 3.33 21.47 -2.59
N GLU A 97 2.32 22.26 -2.94
CA GLU A 97 1.68 23.19 -2.01
C GLU A 97 0.90 22.45 -0.91
N SER A 98 0.22 21.38 -1.26
CA SER A 98 -0.43 20.50 -0.28
C SER A 98 0.58 19.94 0.72
N ILE A 99 1.77 19.51 0.26
CA ILE A 99 2.83 18.97 1.13
C ILE A 99 3.42 20.06 2.02
N LYS A 100 3.72 21.26 1.48
CA LYS A 100 4.22 22.41 2.26
C LYS A 100 3.24 22.81 3.36
N ASN A 101 1.95 22.87 3.07
CA ASN A 101 0.93 23.18 4.08
C ASN A 101 0.92 22.13 5.21
N ARG A 102 1.11 20.83 4.89
CA ARG A 102 1.24 19.79 5.91
C ARG A 102 2.48 19.95 6.76
N ILE A 103 3.60 20.36 6.18
CA ILE A 103 4.84 20.67 6.94
C ILE A 103 4.55 21.78 7.93
N LYS A 104 3.97 22.92 7.50
CA LYS A 104 3.59 24.05 8.37
C LYS A 104 2.69 23.60 9.53
N ASP A 105 1.61 22.89 9.22
CA ASP A 105 0.67 22.40 10.21
C ASP A 105 1.33 21.43 11.21
N THR A 106 2.28 20.62 10.74
CA THR A 106 3.02 19.68 11.60
C THR A 106 4.00 20.42 12.52
N LEU A 107 4.65 21.46 12.02
CA LEU A 107 5.55 22.31 12.83
C LEU A 107 4.77 23.07 13.90
N LEU A 108 3.62 23.67 13.56
CA LEU A 108 2.74 24.35 14.53
C LEU A 108 2.28 23.39 15.64
N GLU A 109 1.87 22.21 15.28
CA GLU A 109 1.44 21.20 16.25
C GLU A 109 2.59 20.73 17.14
N LYS A 110 3.77 20.49 16.57
CA LYS A 110 4.98 20.15 17.30
C LYS A 110 5.37 21.23 18.29
N GLU A 111 5.34 22.51 17.90
CA GLU A 111 5.61 23.63 18.79
C GLU A 111 4.60 23.70 19.95
N ARG A 112 3.30 23.48 19.67
CA ARG A 112 2.27 23.43 20.70
C ARG A 112 2.56 22.34 21.75
N LEU A 113 3.01 21.15 21.31
CA LEU A 113 3.31 20.04 22.19
C LEU A 113 4.63 20.22 22.96
N LEU A 114 5.64 20.82 22.34
CA LEU A 114 6.91 21.13 23.01
C LEU A 114 6.71 22.03 24.25
N LYS A 115 5.71 22.92 24.23
CA LYS A 115 5.37 23.77 25.38
C LYS A 115 4.88 22.98 26.61
N LYS A 116 4.47 21.72 26.43
CA LYS A 116 4.06 20.82 27.52
C LYS A 116 5.23 20.08 28.19
N LEU A 117 6.44 20.14 27.60
CA LEU A 117 7.66 19.52 28.14
C LEU A 117 8.50 20.57 28.87
N ASN A 118 9.19 20.15 29.94
CA ASN A 118 10.18 20.98 30.61
C ASN A 118 11.47 21.08 29.80
N ASP A 119 12.39 21.98 30.21
CA ASP A 119 13.60 22.24 29.43
C ASP A 119 14.57 21.05 29.46
N GLU A 120 14.69 20.33 30.58
CA GLU A 120 15.53 19.13 30.70
C GLU A 120 15.08 18.02 29.71
N ASP A 121 13.76 17.86 29.50
CA ASP A 121 13.24 16.90 28.54
C ASP A 121 13.47 17.35 27.10
N LYS A 122 13.39 18.65 26.82
CA LYS A 122 13.66 19.23 25.48
C LYS A 122 15.13 19.05 25.08
N GLU A 123 16.07 19.25 26.01
CA GLU A 123 17.51 19.07 25.75
C GLU A 123 17.89 17.64 25.30
N LYS A 124 17.07 16.64 25.64
CA LYS A 124 17.27 15.24 25.28
C LYS A 124 16.61 14.85 23.95
N LEU A 125 15.90 15.79 23.30
CA LEU A 125 15.23 15.52 22.03
C LEU A 125 16.19 15.65 20.85
N PRO A 126 16.00 14.86 19.77
CA PRO A 126 16.77 15.00 18.56
C PRO A 126 16.49 16.34 17.86
N GLU A 127 17.42 16.77 17.02
CA GLU A 127 17.32 18.04 16.26
C GLU A 127 15.99 18.18 15.49
N ALA A 128 15.50 17.10 14.89
CA ALA A 128 14.22 17.07 14.18
C ALA A 128 13.02 17.50 15.05
N ALA A 129 13.07 17.23 16.36
CA ALA A 129 12.03 17.64 17.30
C ALA A 129 12.09 19.15 17.61
N LEU A 130 13.27 19.75 17.51
CA LEU A 130 13.50 21.14 17.88
C LEU A 130 13.45 22.08 16.67
N TRP A 131 13.80 21.60 15.45
CA TRP A 131 13.81 22.42 14.24
C TRP A 131 12.41 22.98 13.94
N ASN A 132 12.31 24.29 13.74
CA ASN A 132 11.05 25.02 13.50
C ASN A 132 11.26 26.16 12.48
N GLY A 133 11.84 25.81 11.29
CA GLY A 133 12.06 26.77 10.21
C GLY A 133 10.78 27.20 9.52
N ASP A 134 10.80 28.39 8.95
CA ASP A 134 9.70 28.91 8.11
C ASP A 134 9.79 28.38 6.66
N GLU A 135 8.79 28.69 5.82
CA GLU A 135 8.73 28.19 4.45
C GLU A 135 9.94 28.55 3.59
N SER A 136 10.61 29.67 3.87
CA SER A 136 11.81 30.11 3.11
C SER A 136 13.01 29.18 3.35
N GLU A 137 13.01 28.44 4.45
CA GLU A 137 14.05 27.49 4.84
C GLU A 137 13.79 26.05 4.35
N PHE A 138 12.56 25.75 3.90
CA PHE A 138 12.15 24.37 3.57
C PHE A 138 13.02 23.73 2.49
N GLU A 139 13.33 24.43 1.39
CA GLU A 139 14.16 23.90 0.31
C GLU A 139 15.58 23.58 0.76
N LYS A 140 16.14 24.42 1.63
CA LYS A 140 17.48 24.20 2.19
C LYS A 140 17.45 22.98 3.11
N LYS A 141 16.53 22.97 4.08
CA LYS A 141 16.42 21.87 5.05
C LYS A 141 16.11 20.52 4.38
N ALA A 142 15.26 20.50 3.37
CA ALA A 142 14.92 19.29 2.63
C ALA A 142 16.13 18.60 1.98
N LYS A 143 17.14 19.37 1.57
CA LYS A 143 18.39 18.84 1.01
C LYS A 143 19.35 18.27 2.06
N GLU A 144 19.18 18.65 3.32
CA GLU A 144 20.01 18.23 4.44
C GLU A 144 19.49 16.94 5.11
N VAL A 145 18.18 16.65 4.99
CA VAL A 145 17.50 15.59 5.77
C VAL A 145 16.99 14.44 4.92
N GLY A 146 17.51 14.28 3.72
CA GLY A 146 17.14 13.18 2.81
C GLY A 146 17.69 11.82 3.24
N ILE A 147 17.31 10.79 2.50
CA ILE A 147 17.72 9.40 2.77
C ILE A 147 19.25 9.25 2.86
N MET A 148 19.99 9.98 2.02
CA MET A 148 21.45 9.91 1.92
C MET A 148 22.21 10.62 3.05
N ASP A 149 21.51 11.28 3.97
CA ASP A 149 22.10 11.86 5.18
C ASP A 149 22.69 10.77 6.12
N THR A 150 22.11 9.57 6.11
CA THR A 150 22.67 8.42 6.82
C THR A 150 23.81 7.80 6.01
N GLU A 151 25.05 7.93 6.49
CA GLU A 151 26.26 7.47 5.76
C GLU A 151 26.42 5.94 5.73
N ASP A 152 26.19 5.25 6.86
CA ASP A 152 26.28 3.81 6.94
C ASP A 152 25.18 3.12 6.12
N ASP A 153 25.58 2.25 5.18
CA ASP A 153 24.67 1.60 4.23
C ASP A 153 23.66 0.67 4.94
N ASN A 154 24.09 -0.03 5.99
CA ASN A 154 23.23 -0.98 6.72
C ASN A 154 22.22 -0.24 7.59
N VAL A 155 22.67 0.81 8.28
CA VAL A 155 21.80 1.67 9.08
C VAL A 155 20.80 2.39 8.17
N ARG A 156 21.25 2.93 7.04
CA ARG A 156 20.38 3.57 6.03
C ARG A 156 19.35 2.61 5.46
N SER A 157 19.76 1.40 5.12
CA SER A 157 18.89 0.32 4.63
C SER A 157 17.80 -0.02 5.65
N LEU A 158 18.18 -0.27 6.90
CA LEU A 158 17.23 -0.63 7.95
C LEU A 158 16.32 0.55 8.36
N ARG A 159 16.86 1.78 8.45
CA ARG A 159 16.04 2.99 8.67
C ARG A 159 15.01 3.16 7.55
N SER A 160 15.39 2.90 6.29
CA SER A 160 14.48 2.94 5.14
C SER A 160 13.43 1.85 5.23
N LEU A 161 13.82 0.60 5.48
CA LEU A 161 12.92 -0.54 5.64
C LEU A 161 11.85 -0.28 6.72
N ILE A 162 12.29 0.19 7.89
CA ILE A 162 11.41 0.57 9.00
C ILE A 162 10.48 1.71 8.60
N THR A 163 11.01 2.80 8.06
CA THR A 163 10.21 3.97 7.66
C THR A 163 9.16 3.58 6.62
N TYR A 164 9.51 2.74 5.64
CA TYR A 164 8.59 2.29 4.59
C TYR A 164 7.53 1.34 5.14
N GLY A 165 7.89 0.43 6.02
CA GLY A 165 6.92 -0.40 6.73
C GLY A 165 5.93 0.46 7.54
N ILE A 166 6.42 1.47 8.27
CA ILE A 166 5.59 2.40 9.04
C ILE A 166 4.68 3.24 8.12
N LYS A 167 5.14 3.65 6.93
CA LYS A 167 4.24 4.29 5.95
C LYS A 167 3.07 3.38 5.57
N GLY A 168 3.31 2.08 5.44
CA GLY A 168 2.26 1.08 5.22
C GLY A 168 1.28 0.99 6.40
N ILE A 169 1.79 0.94 7.66
CA ILE A 169 0.93 0.99 8.86
C ILE A 169 0.08 2.26 8.83
N GLY A 170 0.70 3.43 8.59
CA GLY A 170 0.00 4.72 8.53
C GLY A 170 -1.11 4.75 7.47
N ALA A 171 -0.90 4.12 6.31
CA ALA A 171 -1.92 4.01 5.27
C ALA A 171 -3.13 3.17 5.72
N TYR A 172 -2.88 2.00 6.29
CA TYR A 172 -3.96 1.12 6.77
C TYR A 172 -4.67 1.70 7.99
N SER A 173 -3.93 2.32 8.93
CA SER A 173 -4.54 3.09 10.03
C SER A 173 -5.46 4.18 9.51
N LYS A 174 -5.03 4.95 8.49
CA LYS A 174 -5.86 6.02 7.91
C LYS A 174 -7.17 5.49 7.33
N HIS A 175 -7.19 4.30 6.73
CA HIS A 175 -8.43 3.69 6.25
C HIS A 175 -9.35 3.26 7.39
N ALA A 176 -8.80 2.68 8.47
CA ALA A 176 -9.55 2.35 9.67
C ALA A 176 -10.11 3.62 10.35
N ASN A 177 -9.28 4.69 10.46
CA ASN A 177 -9.71 5.98 10.99
C ASN A 177 -10.88 6.59 10.18
N ALA A 178 -10.91 6.41 8.85
CA ALA A 178 -12.04 6.88 8.03
C ALA A 178 -13.38 6.23 8.45
N LEU A 179 -13.31 5.04 9.04
CA LEU A 179 -14.44 4.29 9.63
C LEU A 179 -14.56 4.47 11.15
N LEU A 180 -13.90 5.48 11.71
CA LEU A 180 -13.90 5.81 13.14
C LEU A 180 -13.39 4.65 14.01
N LYS A 181 -12.42 3.91 13.50
CA LYS A 181 -11.71 2.85 14.24
C LYS A 181 -10.26 3.26 14.42
N ASP A 182 -9.90 3.50 15.67
CA ASP A 182 -8.56 3.89 16.09
C ASP A 182 -7.96 2.82 17.00
N ASN A 183 -6.63 2.73 17.02
CA ASN A 183 -5.90 1.89 17.96
C ASN A 183 -4.72 2.67 18.55
N PRO A 184 -4.85 3.18 19.80
CA PRO A 184 -3.83 3.98 20.45
C PRO A 184 -2.47 3.28 20.62
N GLU A 185 -2.45 1.93 20.69
CA GLU A 185 -1.20 1.17 20.80
C GLU A 185 -0.43 1.19 19.48
N ILE A 186 -1.14 1.03 18.35
CA ILE A 186 -0.55 1.15 17.01
C ILE A 186 -0.05 2.57 16.79
N ASP A 187 -0.83 3.59 17.16
CA ASP A 187 -0.44 5.00 17.03
C ASP A 187 0.82 5.33 17.86
N ALA A 188 0.87 4.85 19.08
CA ALA A 188 2.04 5.00 19.95
C ALA A 188 3.27 4.27 19.37
N PHE A 189 3.08 3.07 18.81
CA PHE A 189 4.14 2.32 18.17
C PHE A 189 4.69 3.04 16.93
N ILE A 190 3.83 3.53 16.02
CA ILE A 190 4.24 4.31 14.84
C ILE A 190 5.20 5.43 15.28
N GLN A 191 4.80 6.22 16.27
CA GLN A 191 5.55 7.39 16.71
C GLN A 191 6.84 6.99 17.41
N LYS A 192 6.83 5.98 18.28
CA LYS A 192 8.03 5.41 18.91
C LYS A 192 9.05 4.91 17.87
N ALA A 193 8.59 4.18 16.88
CA ALA A 193 9.44 3.61 15.84
C ALA A 193 10.03 4.70 14.92
N LEU A 194 9.23 5.72 14.54
CA LEU A 194 9.73 6.88 13.81
C LEU A 194 10.80 7.64 14.61
N ALA A 195 10.56 7.89 15.89
CA ALA A 195 11.52 8.55 16.78
C ALA A 195 12.83 7.74 16.91
N ALA A 196 12.73 6.41 16.99
CA ALA A 196 13.90 5.54 17.07
C ALA A 196 14.80 5.63 15.84
N THR A 197 14.25 5.90 14.65
CA THR A 197 15.05 6.08 13.42
C THR A 197 15.88 7.38 13.40
N LEU A 198 15.67 8.30 14.34
CA LEU A 198 16.46 9.54 14.49
C LEU A 198 17.68 9.36 15.41
N ARG A 199 17.80 8.23 16.10
CA ARG A 199 18.86 8.02 17.08
C ARG A 199 20.17 7.65 16.40
N ASP A 200 21.26 8.34 16.74
CA ASP A 200 22.60 8.05 16.21
C ASP A 200 23.27 6.86 16.92
N ASP A 201 22.83 6.54 18.13
CA ASP A 201 23.35 5.44 18.94
C ASP A 201 22.64 4.10 18.72
N ILE A 202 21.70 4.02 17.77
CA ILE A 202 20.94 2.80 17.50
C ILE A 202 21.79 1.78 16.72
N THR A 203 21.86 0.57 17.24
CA THR A 203 22.64 -0.51 16.62
C THR A 203 21.86 -1.19 15.49
N VAL A 204 22.57 -1.87 14.58
CA VAL A 204 21.98 -2.70 13.52
C VAL A 204 21.02 -3.75 14.11
N ASP A 205 21.41 -4.44 15.19
CA ASP A 205 20.56 -5.45 15.86
C ASP A 205 19.26 -4.86 16.40
N ASN A 206 19.33 -3.65 16.99
CA ASN A 206 18.14 -2.93 17.43
C ASN A 206 17.23 -2.57 16.26
N LEU A 207 17.79 -2.15 15.13
CA LEU A 207 17.03 -1.83 13.92
C LEU A 207 16.38 -3.08 13.31
N VAL A 208 17.09 -4.22 13.27
CA VAL A 208 16.52 -5.51 12.83
C VAL A 208 15.35 -5.92 13.71
N SER A 209 15.53 -5.82 15.05
CA SER A 209 14.45 -6.11 15.99
C SER A 209 13.24 -5.19 15.79
N LEU A 210 13.49 -3.89 15.58
CA LEU A 210 12.44 -2.91 15.32
C LEU A 210 11.71 -3.18 14.00
N ALA A 211 12.42 -3.63 12.94
CA ALA A 211 11.79 -4.02 11.68
C ALA A 211 10.81 -5.19 11.87
N LEU A 212 11.14 -6.18 12.70
CA LEU A 212 10.21 -7.27 13.04
C LEU A 212 9.02 -6.79 13.89
N GLU A 213 9.23 -5.81 14.79
CA GLU A 213 8.13 -5.16 15.52
C GLU A 213 7.19 -4.41 14.57
N VAL A 214 7.72 -3.75 13.52
CA VAL A 214 6.92 -3.15 12.44
C VAL A 214 6.05 -4.22 11.79
N GLY A 215 6.61 -5.39 11.50
CA GLY A 215 5.85 -6.52 10.95
C GLY A 215 4.69 -6.98 11.84
N LYS A 216 4.92 -7.13 13.15
CA LYS A 216 3.87 -7.50 14.12
C LYS A 216 2.75 -6.46 14.17
N ASN A 217 3.10 -5.17 14.18
CA ASN A 217 2.11 -4.09 14.12
C ASN A 217 1.45 -4.00 12.74
N GLY A 218 2.12 -4.49 11.69
CA GLY A 218 1.55 -4.68 10.37
C GLY A 218 0.39 -5.67 10.37
N VAL A 219 0.54 -6.82 11.02
CA VAL A 219 -0.56 -7.78 11.23
C VAL A 219 -1.71 -7.14 12.01
N ALA A 220 -1.39 -6.44 13.10
CA ALA A 220 -2.41 -5.80 13.96
C ALA A 220 -3.20 -4.71 13.23
N VAL A 221 -2.55 -3.87 12.41
CA VAL A 221 -3.25 -2.82 11.66
C VAL A 221 -4.08 -3.37 10.51
N MET A 222 -3.63 -4.43 9.84
CA MET A 222 -4.44 -5.11 8.82
C MET A 222 -5.67 -5.77 9.44
N GLN A 223 -5.54 -6.39 10.62
CA GLN A 223 -6.66 -6.92 11.41
C GLN A 223 -7.65 -5.80 11.81
N LEU A 224 -7.14 -4.66 12.27
CA LEU A 224 -7.98 -3.50 12.60
C LEU A 224 -8.79 -3.02 11.40
N LEU A 225 -8.15 -2.92 10.23
CA LEU A 225 -8.80 -2.48 9.01
C LEU A 225 -9.81 -3.51 8.48
N ASP A 226 -9.47 -4.80 8.51
CA ASP A 226 -10.39 -5.89 8.16
C ASP A 226 -11.66 -5.81 9.01
N LYS A 227 -11.49 -5.71 10.34
CA LYS A 227 -12.61 -5.53 11.26
C LYS A 227 -13.40 -4.23 11.00
N ALA A 228 -12.72 -3.13 10.71
CA ALA A 228 -13.39 -1.86 10.41
C ALA A 228 -14.26 -1.97 9.15
N ASN A 229 -13.74 -2.58 8.10
CA ASN A 229 -14.46 -2.79 6.84
C ASN A 229 -15.63 -3.77 7.01
N THR A 230 -15.42 -4.90 7.69
CA THR A 230 -16.47 -5.93 7.86
C THR A 230 -17.55 -5.50 8.83
N ASP A 231 -17.23 -4.76 9.91
CA ASP A 231 -18.21 -4.14 10.79
C ASP A 231 -19.11 -3.13 10.04
N ALA A 232 -18.53 -2.37 9.09
CA ALA A 232 -19.26 -1.34 8.36
C ALA A 232 -20.06 -1.89 7.16
N TYR A 233 -19.49 -2.86 6.43
CA TYR A 233 -19.98 -3.26 5.10
C TYR A 233 -20.39 -4.73 5.01
N GLY A 234 -20.21 -5.51 6.07
CA GLY A 234 -20.42 -6.95 6.11
C GLY A 234 -19.24 -7.75 5.58
N GLU A 235 -19.25 -9.05 5.80
CA GLU A 235 -18.21 -9.97 5.29
C GLU A 235 -18.30 -10.05 3.77
N PRO A 236 -17.17 -9.91 3.04
CA PRO A 236 -17.16 -10.08 1.60
C PRO A 236 -17.75 -11.42 1.19
N GLU A 237 -18.58 -11.43 0.15
CA GLU A 237 -19.24 -12.62 -0.38
C GLU A 237 -18.67 -12.97 -1.75
N ILE A 238 -18.61 -14.27 -2.08
CA ILE A 238 -18.23 -14.73 -3.42
C ILE A 238 -19.17 -14.07 -4.43
N THR A 239 -18.60 -13.29 -5.34
CA THR A 239 -19.36 -12.44 -6.26
C THR A 239 -18.80 -12.54 -7.67
N LYS A 240 -19.71 -12.67 -8.64
CA LYS A 240 -19.41 -12.42 -10.05
C LYS A 240 -19.50 -10.92 -10.32
N VAL A 241 -18.37 -10.30 -10.58
CA VAL A 241 -18.27 -8.86 -10.83
C VAL A 241 -18.32 -8.59 -12.31
N ASN A 242 -19.32 -7.81 -12.75
CA ASN A 242 -19.42 -7.36 -14.15
C ASN A 242 -18.22 -6.48 -14.52
N ILE A 243 -17.65 -6.71 -15.71
CA ILE A 243 -16.56 -5.90 -16.28
C ILE A 243 -16.94 -5.18 -17.58
N GLY A 244 -18.20 -5.30 -18.00
CA GLY A 244 -18.78 -4.52 -19.09
C GLY A 244 -19.37 -3.19 -18.62
N VAL A 245 -19.94 -2.40 -19.54
CA VAL A 245 -20.50 -1.07 -19.27
C VAL A 245 -21.98 -0.97 -19.56
N ARG A 246 -22.67 -0.01 -18.91
CA ARG A 246 -24.03 0.43 -19.21
C ARG A 246 -24.00 1.71 -20.04
N LYS A 247 -25.20 2.20 -20.41
CA LYS A 247 -25.37 3.38 -21.28
C LYS A 247 -25.56 4.69 -20.50
N ASN A 248 -25.45 4.68 -19.17
CA ASN A 248 -25.58 5.88 -18.36
C ASN A 248 -24.25 6.63 -18.25
N PRO A 249 -24.28 7.96 -18.05
CA PRO A 249 -23.11 8.68 -17.59
C PRO A 249 -22.59 8.07 -16.29
N ALA A 250 -21.29 8.13 -16.05
CA ALA A 250 -20.73 7.39 -14.92
C ALA A 250 -19.54 8.10 -14.25
N ILE A 251 -19.26 7.70 -13.01
CA ILE A 251 -18.07 8.05 -12.24
C ILE A 251 -17.22 6.79 -12.02
N LEU A 252 -15.93 6.90 -12.26
CA LEU A 252 -14.94 5.85 -11.97
C LEU A 252 -14.27 6.13 -10.64
N VAL A 253 -14.27 5.14 -9.74
CA VAL A 253 -13.63 5.27 -8.42
C VAL A 253 -12.42 4.37 -8.35
N SER A 254 -11.24 4.96 -8.15
CA SER A 254 -9.97 4.25 -8.02
C SER A 254 -9.31 4.54 -6.67
N GLY A 255 -8.43 3.65 -6.24
CA GLY A 255 -7.81 3.70 -4.91
C GLY A 255 -8.39 2.66 -3.97
N HIS A 256 -8.43 2.95 -2.65
CA HIS A 256 -8.69 1.94 -1.63
C HIS A 256 -9.79 2.30 -0.64
N ASP A 257 -10.19 3.59 -0.52
CA ASP A 257 -11.04 4.07 0.58
C ASP A 257 -12.52 3.71 0.34
N LEU A 258 -13.02 2.71 1.08
CA LEU A 258 -14.40 2.24 0.98
C LEU A 258 -15.41 3.26 1.54
N ARG A 259 -14.98 4.11 2.49
CA ARG A 259 -15.85 5.16 3.05
C ARG A 259 -16.14 6.23 2.00
N ASP A 260 -15.15 6.62 1.20
CA ASP A 260 -15.35 7.54 0.09
C ASP A 260 -16.31 6.97 -0.96
N LEU A 261 -16.16 5.69 -1.29
CA LEU A 261 -17.09 5.00 -2.19
C LEU A 261 -18.52 4.98 -1.63
N GLU A 262 -18.69 4.65 -0.34
CA GLU A 262 -20.00 4.65 0.31
C GLU A 262 -20.68 6.03 0.21
N MET A 263 -19.96 7.09 0.58
CA MET A 263 -20.50 8.46 0.53
C MET A 263 -20.86 8.89 -0.91
N LEU A 264 -20.08 8.48 -1.90
CA LEU A 264 -20.36 8.74 -3.32
C LEU A 264 -21.62 7.97 -3.77
N LEU A 265 -21.72 6.67 -3.42
CA LEU A 265 -22.87 5.84 -3.79
C LEU A 265 -24.20 6.37 -3.19
N GLU A 266 -24.16 6.83 -1.94
CA GLU A 266 -25.34 7.47 -1.33
C GLU A 266 -25.76 8.76 -2.05
N GLN A 267 -24.79 9.57 -2.50
CA GLN A 267 -25.09 10.84 -3.18
C GLN A 267 -25.43 10.66 -4.67
N THR A 268 -25.01 9.57 -5.30
CA THR A 268 -25.38 9.26 -6.71
C THR A 268 -26.71 8.54 -6.84
N LYS A 269 -27.29 8.07 -5.74
CA LYS A 269 -28.56 7.34 -5.74
C LYS A 269 -29.68 8.16 -6.39
N GLY A 270 -30.32 7.58 -7.41
CA GLY A 270 -31.44 8.20 -8.14
C GLY A 270 -31.06 9.38 -9.05
N THR A 271 -29.77 9.67 -9.25
CA THR A 271 -29.29 10.77 -10.11
C THR A 271 -29.18 10.40 -11.60
N GLY A 272 -29.29 9.12 -11.94
CA GLY A 272 -29.02 8.61 -13.28
C GLY A 272 -27.54 8.46 -13.62
N VAL A 273 -26.64 8.61 -12.63
CA VAL A 273 -25.19 8.42 -12.77
C VAL A 273 -24.79 7.06 -12.23
N ASP A 274 -24.16 6.25 -13.07
CA ASP A 274 -23.59 4.96 -12.68
C ASP A 274 -22.22 5.13 -11.99
N VAL A 275 -21.83 4.15 -11.18
CA VAL A 275 -20.52 4.12 -10.49
C VAL A 275 -19.81 2.82 -10.81
N TYR A 276 -18.55 2.92 -11.19
CA TYR A 276 -17.67 1.78 -11.46
C TYR A 276 -16.45 1.84 -10.55
N THR A 277 -15.95 0.68 -10.16
CA THR A 277 -14.65 0.54 -9.51
C THR A 277 -13.52 0.43 -10.54
N HIS A 278 -12.31 0.76 -10.09
CA HIS A 278 -11.07 0.56 -10.84
C HIS A 278 -9.97 0.09 -9.90
N SER A 279 -9.10 -0.80 -10.38
CA SER A 279 -7.89 -1.23 -9.66
C SER A 279 -8.21 -1.79 -8.26
N GLU A 280 -7.62 -1.24 -7.19
CA GLU A 280 -7.81 -1.71 -5.80
C GLU A 280 -9.23 -1.46 -5.24
N MET A 281 -10.08 -0.73 -5.95
CA MET A 281 -11.49 -0.59 -5.54
C MET A 281 -12.37 -1.78 -5.98
N LEU A 282 -11.91 -2.64 -6.89
CA LEU A 282 -12.63 -3.84 -7.35
C LEU A 282 -13.24 -4.67 -6.20
N PRO A 283 -12.54 -4.95 -5.09
CA PRO A 283 -13.08 -5.77 -4.00
C PRO A 283 -14.34 -5.20 -3.34
N ALA A 284 -14.60 -3.90 -3.47
CA ALA A 284 -15.83 -3.29 -2.96
C ALA A 284 -17.10 -3.95 -3.53
N CYS A 285 -17.04 -4.49 -4.74
CA CYS A 285 -18.16 -5.22 -5.36
C CYS A 285 -18.61 -6.46 -4.57
N SER A 286 -17.75 -6.98 -3.70
CA SER A 286 -18.03 -8.19 -2.92
C SER A 286 -18.63 -7.93 -1.54
N TYR A 287 -18.63 -6.68 -1.06
CA TYR A 287 -19.22 -6.34 0.24
C TYR A 287 -20.76 -6.24 0.16
N PRO A 288 -21.51 -6.90 1.05
CA PRO A 288 -22.98 -6.90 1.04
C PRO A 288 -23.59 -5.51 1.05
N ALA A 289 -23.03 -4.58 1.84
CA ALA A 289 -23.56 -3.23 2.00
C ALA A 289 -23.59 -2.42 0.69
N PHE A 290 -22.73 -2.72 -0.27
CA PHE A 290 -22.70 -2.02 -1.55
C PHE A 290 -23.63 -2.63 -2.60
N LYS A 291 -24.07 -3.88 -2.44
CA LYS A 291 -24.96 -4.58 -3.39
C LYS A 291 -26.37 -3.98 -3.46
N LYS A 292 -26.75 -3.15 -2.48
CA LYS A 292 -28.05 -2.44 -2.46
C LYS A 292 -28.16 -1.29 -3.47
N TYR A 293 -27.03 -0.82 -4.02
CA TYR A 293 -27.01 0.32 -4.95
C TYR A 293 -27.15 -0.16 -6.40
N GLU A 294 -28.28 0.09 -7.02
CA GLU A 294 -28.57 -0.34 -8.39
C GLU A 294 -27.65 0.32 -9.43
N ASN A 295 -27.12 1.50 -9.11
CA ASN A 295 -26.17 2.23 -9.95
C ASN A 295 -24.71 1.85 -9.71
N PHE A 296 -24.41 0.89 -8.83
CA PHE A 296 -23.09 0.32 -8.63
C PHE A 296 -22.91 -0.87 -9.58
N VAL A 297 -22.21 -0.68 -10.71
CA VAL A 297 -22.28 -1.56 -11.87
C VAL A 297 -21.29 -2.70 -11.84
N GLY A 298 -20.07 -2.46 -11.38
CA GLY A 298 -18.97 -3.41 -11.41
C GLY A 298 -17.62 -2.73 -11.54
N ASN A 299 -16.68 -3.40 -12.20
CA ASN A 299 -15.32 -2.91 -12.37
C ASN A 299 -15.02 -2.51 -13.82
N TYR A 300 -14.30 -1.42 -14.02
CA TYR A 300 -13.82 -0.96 -15.31
C TYR A 300 -12.29 -0.95 -15.33
N GLY A 301 -11.69 -1.64 -16.28
CA GLY A 301 -10.25 -1.66 -16.47
C GLY A 301 -9.50 -2.61 -15.51
N ASN A 302 -8.24 -2.33 -15.33
CA ASN A 302 -7.24 -3.24 -14.76
C ASN A 302 -6.45 -2.60 -13.60
N ALA A 303 -5.16 -2.94 -13.50
CA ALA A 303 -4.27 -2.41 -12.49
C ALA A 303 -3.97 -0.91 -12.72
N TRP A 304 -3.59 -0.23 -11.64
CA TRP A 304 -3.37 1.21 -11.57
C TRP A 304 -2.50 1.81 -12.70
N TRP A 305 -1.52 1.07 -13.21
CA TRP A 305 -0.58 1.58 -14.21
C TRP A 305 -1.18 1.75 -15.62
N GLN A 306 -2.35 1.15 -15.88
CA GLN A 306 -3.07 1.24 -17.16
C GLN A 306 -3.98 2.48 -17.25
N GLN A 307 -4.06 3.30 -16.21
CA GLN A 307 -4.91 4.49 -16.09
C GLN A 307 -4.92 5.38 -17.33
N LYS A 308 -3.75 5.61 -17.96
CA LYS A 308 -3.65 6.57 -19.07
C LYS A 308 -4.60 6.27 -20.24
N ASP A 309 -4.81 5.01 -20.53
CA ASP A 309 -5.65 4.57 -21.64
C ASP A 309 -7.09 4.29 -21.19
N GLU A 310 -7.24 3.73 -19.98
CA GLU A 310 -8.52 3.37 -19.42
C GLU A 310 -9.33 4.61 -19.00
N PHE A 311 -8.71 5.58 -18.32
CA PHE A 311 -9.36 6.81 -17.88
C PHE A 311 -9.79 7.70 -19.07
N GLU A 312 -8.99 7.69 -20.14
CA GLU A 312 -9.35 8.40 -21.36
C GLU A 312 -10.64 7.84 -21.98
N LYS A 313 -10.75 6.48 -22.07
CA LYS A 313 -11.89 5.76 -22.63
C LYS A 313 -13.10 5.72 -21.70
N PHE A 314 -12.93 6.00 -20.42
CA PHE A 314 -14.04 6.03 -19.46
C PHE A 314 -15.00 7.18 -19.75
N ASN A 315 -14.55 8.27 -20.34
CA ASN A 315 -15.29 9.47 -20.73
C ASN A 315 -15.84 10.30 -19.55
N GLY A 316 -16.23 9.69 -18.45
CA GLY A 316 -16.75 10.35 -17.25
C GLY A 316 -15.65 10.80 -16.27
N PRO A 317 -16.02 11.47 -15.16
CA PRO A 317 -15.08 11.86 -14.12
C PRO A 317 -14.50 10.64 -13.38
N ILE A 318 -13.28 10.83 -12.87
CA ILE A 318 -12.53 9.84 -12.11
C ILE A 318 -12.30 10.39 -10.70
N LEU A 319 -12.63 9.62 -9.68
CA LEU A 319 -12.31 9.91 -8.28
C LEU A 319 -11.15 9.05 -7.81
N MET A 320 -10.01 9.67 -7.55
CA MET A 320 -8.86 9.04 -6.89
C MET A 320 -8.98 9.21 -5.39
N THR A 321 -9.29 8.13 -4.68
CA THR A 321 -9.45 8.16 -3.22
C THR A 321 -8.13 8.06 -2.48
N THR A 322 -7.15 7.38 -3.09
CA THR A 322 -5.82 7.14 -2.53
C THR A 322 -4.78 7.01 -3.65
N ASN A 323 -3.58 6.49 -3.33
CA ASN A 323 -2.63 6.05 -4.33
C ASN A 323 -3.28 4.92 -5.19
N CYS A 324 -2.88 4.59 -6.40
CA CYS A 324 -1.71 5.08 -7.09
C CYS A 324 -2.13 6.01 -8.24
N ILE A 325 -1.79 7.27 -8.19
CA ILE A 325 -1.97 8.18 -9.33
C ILE A 325 -0.83 7.97 -10.33
N VAL A 326 -1.18 7.91 -11.61
CA VAL A 326 -0.24 8.09 -12.72
C VAL A 326 -0.44 9.51 -13.25
N PRO A 327 0.62 10.29 -13.53
CA PRO A 327 0.49 11.61 -14.13
C PRO A 327 -0.50 11.61 -15.28
N PRO A 328 -1.61 12.38 -15.20
CA PRO A 328 -2.71 12.30 -16.15
C PRO A 328 -2.33 12.86 -17.51
N LYS A 329 -2.99 12.35 -18.58
CA LYS A 329 -2.98 13.01 -19.88
C LYS A 329 -3.87 14.26 -19.82
N GLU A 330 -3.54 15.29 -20.60
CA GLU A 330 -4.35 16.50 -20.71
C GLU A 330 -5.79 16.21 -21.17
N SER A 331 -6.01 15.12 -21.95
CA SER A 331 -7.31 14.70 -22.46
C SER A 331 -8.35 14.32 -21.38
N TYR A 332 -7.92 14.04 -20.13
CA TYR A 332 -8.83 13.71 -19.02
C TYR A 332 -8.48 14.38 -17.71
N LYS A 333 -7.45 15.21 -17.65
CA LYS A 333 -6.98 15.85 -16.41
C LYS A 333 -8.05 16.70 -15.73
N ASP A 334 -8.88 17.39 -16.51
CA ASP A 334 -10.02 18.19 -16.05
C ASP A 334 -11.14 17.34 -15.41
N ARG A 335 -11.19 16.04 -15.72
CA ARG A 335 -12.12 15.07 -15.17
C ARG A 335 -11.57 14.28 -14.00
N LEU A 336 -10.29 14.50 -13.62
CA LEU A 336 -9.64 13.83 -12.51
C LEU A 336 -9.85 14.60 -11.21
N TYR A 337 -10.51 13.97 -10.27
CA TYR A 337 -10.74 14.45 -8.92
C TYR A 337 -9.91 13.66 -7.92
N THR A 338 -9.39 14.32 -6.90
CA THR A 338 -8.65 13.70 -5.80
C THR A 338 -9.35 13.96 -4.47
N THR A 339 -9.07 13.16 -3.45
CA THR A 339 -9.54 13.38 -2.09
C THR A 339 -8.58 12.81 -1.05
N GLY A 340 -8.72 13.21 0.21
CA GLY A 340 -7.88 12.72 1.31
C GLY A 340 -6.41 13.05 1.15
N ALA A 341 -5.53 12.06 1.30
CA ALA A 341 -4.07 12.22 1.20
C ALA A 341 -3.56 12.34 -0.24
N THR A 342 -4.43 12.11 -1.22
CA THR A 342 -4.08 12.06 -2.64
C THR A 342 -4.16 13.47 -3.24
N GLY A 343 -3.24 13.81 -4.13
CA GLY A 343 -3.23 15.12 -4.78
C GLY A 343 -2.42 15.12 -6.08
N TYR A 344 -2.89 15.91 -7.04
CA TYR A 344 -2.15 16.17 -8.28
C TYR A 344 -2.34 17.61 -8.72
N PRO A 345 -1.25 18.32 -9.14
CA PRO A 345 -1.33 19.73 -9.53
C PRO A 345 -2.36 19.99 -10.65
N GLY A 346 -3.25 20.94 -10.41
CA GLY A 346 -4.28 21.33 -11.37
C GLY A 346 -5.50 20.41 -11.43
N CYS A 347 -5.56 19.37 -10.62
CA CYS A 347 -6.77 18.55 -10.43
C CYS A 347 -7.60 19.09 -9.27
N LYS A 348 -8.92 18.91 -9.34
CA LYS A 348 -9.83 19.29 -8.28
C LYS A 348 -9.67 18.37 -7.08
N HIS A 349 -9.71 18.94 -5.88
CA HIS A 349 -9.60 18.18 -4.64
C HIS A 349 -10.87 18.31 -3.80
N ILE A 350 -11.49 17.17 -3.50
CA ILE A 350 -12.68 17.09 -2.63
C ILE A 350 -12.20 16.97 -1.19
N THR A 351 -12.47 18.01 -0.39
CA THR A 351 -12.05 18.10 1.01
C THR A 351 -13.00 17.35 1.93
N GLY A 352 -12.53 17.03 3.12
CA GLY A 352 -13.28 16.45 4.22
C GLY A 352 -12.33 15.87 5.28
N GLY A 353 -12.63 16.16 6.54
CA GLY A 353 -11.86 15.75 7.70
C GLY A 353 -12.24 14.37 8.24
N TYR A 354 -11.64 14.02 9.38
CA TYR A 354 -11.98 12.83 10.15
C TYR A 354 -13.45 12.90 10.63
N GLY A 355 -14.21 11.85 10.31
CA GLY A 355 -15.63 11.77 10.66
C GLY A 355 -16.59 12.67 9.87
N GLU A 356 -16.07 13.54 9.01
CA GLU A 356 -16.89 14.45 8.20
C GLU A 356 -17.46 13.76 6.95
N LYS A 357 -18.60 14.28 6.50
CA LYS A 357 -19.17 13.92 5.20
C LYS A 357 -18.54 14.78 4.12
N LYS A 358 -18.05 14.12 3.07
CA LYS A 358 -17.57 14.81 1.86
C LYS A 358 -18.73 15.15 0.94
N ASP A 359 -18.63 16.28 0.25
CA ASP A 359 -19.60 16.71 -0.77
C ASP A 359 -19.10 16.29 -2.16
N PHE A 360 -19.80 15.37 -2.77
CA PHE A 360 -19.53 14.87 -4.12
C PHE A 360 -20.46 15.51 -5.18
N SER A 361 -21.22 16.54 -4.85
CA SER A 361 -22.17 17.18 -5.79
C SER A 361 -21.48 17.65 -7.07
N GLU A 362 -20.30 18.26 -6.98
CA GLU A 362 -19.58 18.77 -8.16
C GLU A 362 -19.20 17.66 -9.14
N ILE A 363 -18.64 16.55 -8.68
CA ILE A 363 -18.25 15.43 -9.56
C ILE A 363 -19.48 14.75 -10.16
N ILE A 364 -20.60 14.69 -9.42
CA ILE A 364 -21.88 14.13 -9.90
C ILE A 364 -22.46 15.02 -11.03
N GLU A 365 -22.50 16.34 -10.83
CA GLU A 365 -22.95 17.27 -11.87
C GLU A 365 -22.02 17.31 -13.09
N HIS A 366 -20.73 17.05 -12.89
CA HIS A 366 -19.79 16.87 -14.00
C HIS A 366 -20.12 15.60 -14.79
N ALA A 367 -20.34 14.48 -14.09
CA ALA A 367 -20.66 13.20 -14.72
C ALA A 367 -21.91 13.27 -15.60
N LYS A 368 -22.97 13.94 -15.16
CA LYS A 368 -24.22 14.13 -15.95
C LYS A 368 -24.01 14.78 -17.31
N LYS A 369 -22.92 15.51 -17.51
CA LYS A 369 -22.56 16.20 -18.76
C LYS A 369 -21.64 15.36 -19.65
N CYS A 370 -21.18 14.23 -19.18
CA CYS A 370 -20.25 13.35 -19.89
C CYS A 370 -20.98 12.26 -20.66
N PRO A 371 -20.44 11.76 -21.77
CA PRO A 371 -20.95 10.56 -22.43
C PRO A 371 -20.71 9.32 -21.56
N PRO A 372 -21.44 8.23 -21.81
CA PRO A 372 -21.21 6.95 -21.16
C PRO A 372 -19.79 6.42 -21.39
N PRO A 373 -19.31 5.51 -20.51
CA PRO A 373 -18.02 4.84 -20.72
C PRO A 373 -17.97 4.06 -22.03
N THR A 374 -16.83 4.10 -22.71
CA THR A 374 -16.54 3.21 -23.85
C THR A 374 -16.27 1.81 -23.33
N GLU A 375 -16.94 0.81 -23.87
CA GLU A 375 -16.71 -0.59 -23.49
C GLU A 375 -15.32 -1.04 -23.95
N ILE A 376 -14.50 -1.50 -22.99
CA ILE A 376 -13.16 -2.04 -23.24
C ILE A 376 -13.07 -3.55 -22.99
N GLU A 377 -13.98 -4.09 -22.21
CA GLU A 377 -14.07 -5.51 -21.83
C GLU A 377 -15.53 -5.91 -21.66
N LYS A 378 -15.78 -7.23 -21.70
CA LYS A 378 -17.10 -7.85 -21.45
C LYS A 378 -16.96 -9.08 -20.58
N GLY A 379 -18.03 -9.40 -19.86
CA GLY A 379 -18.13 -10.60 -19.07
C GLY A 379 -18.06 -10.31 -17.57
N GLU A 380 -17.62 -11.31 -16.83
CA GLU A 380 -17.59 -11.30 -15.38
C GLU A 380 -16.30 -11.92 -14.86
N ILE A 381 -15.84 -11.48 -13.69
CA ILE A 381 -14.74 -12.09 -12.93
C ILE A 381 -15.22 -12.44 -11.53
N TYR A 382 -14.57 -13.43 -10.91
CA TYR A 382 -14.88 -13.80 -9.54
C TYR A 382 -14.05 -12.99 -8.53
N GLY A 383 -14.65 -12.64 -7.39
CA GLY A 383 -14.01 -12.03 -6.23
C GLY A 383 -14.72 -12.42 -4.93
N GLY A 384 -14.24 -11.91 -3.79
CA GLY A 384 -14.88 -12.09 -2.49
C GLY A 384 -14.47 -13.35 -1.74
N PHE A 385 -13.30 -13.92 -2.04
CA PHE A 385 -12.72 -15.07 -1.33
C PHE A 385 -11.89 -14.62 -0.11
N ALA A 386 -12.44 -13.71 0.71
CA ALA A 386 -11.87 -13.37 2.01
C ALA A 386 -11.95 -14.56 2.97
N HIS A 387 -11.26 -14.47 4.11
CA HIS A 387 -11.08 -15.60 5.04
C HIS A 387 -12.41 -16.23 5.48
N GLU A 388 -13.44 -15.45 5.79
CA GLU A 388 -14.73 -15.99 6.20
C GLU A 388 -15.39 -16.90 5.13
N GLN A 389 -15.27 -16.53 3.85
CA GLN A 389 -15.80 -17.33 2.76
C GLN A 389 -14.97 -18.60 2.52
N VAL A 390 -13.65 -18.49 2.61
CA VAL A 390 -12.75 -19.65 2.45
C VAL A 390 -12.88 -20.61 3.62
N ILE A 391 -13.08 -20.11 4.85
CA ILE A 391 -13.35 -20.95 6.03
C ILE A 391 -14.67 -21.72 5.88
N LYS A 392 -15.72 -21.11 5.33
CA LYS A 392 -16.98 -21.83 5.01
C LYS A 392 -16.78 -22.95 3.98
N LEU A 393 -15.73 -22.86 3.16
CA LEU A 393 -15.35 -23.88 2.20
C LEU A 393 -14.28 -24.85 2.75
N ALA A 394 -13.86 -24.70 4.02
CA ALA A 394 -12.72 -25.41 4.59
C ALA A 394 -12.82 -26.93 4.43
N ASP A 395 -13.99 -27.54 4.72
CA ASP A 395 -14.17 -28.99 4.59
C ASP A 395 -13.95 -29.44 3.14
N LYS A 396 -14.51 -28.72 2.16
CA LYS A 396 -14.31 -29.02 0.73
C LYS A 396 -12.84 -28.88 0.31
N ILE A 397 -12.15 -27.87 0.82
CA ILE A 397 -10.74 -27.61 0.54
C ILE A 397 -9.88 -28.72 1.16
N VAL A 398 -10.13 -29.08 2.41
CA VAL A 398 -9.42 -30.16 3.12
C VAL A 398 -9.64 -31.52 2.41
N ASP A 399 -10.85 -31.83 1.99
CA ASP A 399 -11.16 -33.04 1.23
C ASP A 399 -10.47 -33.03 -0.15
N ALA A 400 -10.43 -31.90 -0.83
CA ALA A 400 -9.73 -31.77 -2.10
C ALA A 400 -8.20 -31.95 -1.94
N VAL A 401 -7.62 -31.48 -0.83
CA VAL A 401 -6.20 -31.70 -0.53
C VAL A 401 -5.95 -33.16 -0.17
N LYS A 402 -6.77 -33.77 0.69
CA LYS A 402 -6.63 -35.21 1.09
C LYS A 402 -6.79 -36.15 -0.08
N SER A 403 -7.69 -35.84 -1.02
CA SER A 403 -7.87 -36.66 -2.24
C SER A 403 -6.79 -36.43 -3.30
N GLY A 404 -5.91 -35.40 -3.13
CA GLY A 404 -4.91 -35.01 -4.10
C GLY A 404 -5.44 -34.19 -5.28
N ALA A 405 -6.70 -33.76 -5.24
CA ALA A 405 -7.29 -32.85 -6.22
C ALA A 405 -6.66 -31.44 -6.14
N ILE A 406 -6.27 -31.01 -4.94
CA ILE A 406 -5.42 -29.85 -4.71
C ILE A 406 -4.10 -30.34 -4.09
N LYS A 407 -2.98 -30.12 -4.76
CA LYS A 407 -1.66 -30.48 -4.24
C LYS A 407 -0.91 -29.33 -3.63
N LYS A 408 -1.05 -28.12 -4.19
CA LYS A 408 -0.37 -26.93 -3.70
C LYS A 408 -1.24 -25.68 -3.81
N PHE A 409 -1.03 -24.76 -2.89
CA PHE A 409 -1.50 -23.38 -2.97
C PHE A 409 -0.33 -22.48 -3.36
N VAL A 410 -0.58 -21.49 -4.19
CA VAL A 410 0.41 -20.47 -4.54
C VAL A 410 -0.13 -19.11 -4.13
N VAL A 411 0.50 -18.49 -3.15
CA VAL A 411 0.22 -17.10 -2.80
C VAL A 411 0.92 -16.21 -3.83
N MET A 412 0.17 -15.77 -4.83
CA MET A 412 0.56 -14.77 -5.80
C MET A 412 -0.20 -13.49 -5.45
N ALA A 413 0.41 -12.63 -4.65
CA ALA A 413 -0.25 -11.46 -4.08
C ALA A 413 0.63 -10.21 -4.15
N GLY A 414 0.05 -9.06 -3.85
CA GLY A 414 0.75 -7.79 -3.76
C GLY A 414 0.45 -6.83 -4.89
N CYS A 415 1.47 -6.12 -5.36
CA CYS A 415 1.31 -5.02 -6.31
C CYS A 415 1.52 -5.44 -7.76
N ASP A 416 0.96 -4.66 -8.69
CA ASP A 416 1.36 -4.67 -10.10
C ASP A 416 2.16 -3.41 -10.46
N GLY A 417 2.62 -3.27 -11.70
CA GLY A 417 3.40 -2.14 -12.19
C GLY A 417 3.71 -2.22 -13.69
N ARG A 418 4.43 -1.20 -14.19
CA ARG A 418 4.68 -1.02 -15.63
C ARG A 418 5.81 -1.87 -16.18
N ALA A 419 6.69 -2.39 -15.31
CA ALA A 419 7.87 -3.12 -15.74
C ALA A 419 7.49 -4.36 -16.57
N LYS A 420 8.11 -4.52 -17.76
CA LYS A 420 7.86 -5.67 -18.64
C LYS A 420 8.15 -7.02 -17.97
N SER A 421 9.13 -7.06 -17.05
CA SER A 421 9.45 -8.25 -16.25
C SER A 421 8.26 -8.80 -15.44
N ARG A 422 7.20 -8.01 -15.23
CA ARG A 422 5.98 -8.47 -14.55
C ARG A 422 5.11 -9.40 -15.40
N GLU A 423 5.39 -9.54 -16.70
CA GLU A 423 4.79 -10.60 -17.53
C GLU A 423 5.12 -12.00 -17.02
N TYR A 424 6.19 -12.12 -16.23
CA TYR A 424 6.52 -13.33 -15.47
C TYR A 424 5.31 -13.87 -14.70
N TYR A 425 4.55 -13.02 -13.99
CA TYR A 425 3.40 -13.48 -13.18
C TYR A 425 2.26 -14.04 -14.03
N THR A 426 2.02 -13.46 -15.21
CA THR A 426 1.05 -13.99 -16.17
C THR A 426 1.50 -15.35 -16.73
N ALA A 427 2.76 -15.45 -17.12
CA ALA A 427 3.33 -16.67 -17.66
C ALA A 427 3.41 -17.78 -16.59
N PHE A 428 3.82 -17.44 -15.36
CA PHE A 428 3.87 -18.36 -14.23
C PHE A 428 2.48 -18.92 -13.90
N ALA A 429 1.45 -18.06 -13.82
CA ALA A 429 0.07 -18.50 -13.58
C ALA A 429 -0.44 -19.49 -14.64
N LYS A 430 -0.09 -19.25 -15.93
CA LYS A 430 -0.43 -20.18 -17.04
C LYS A 430 0.32 -21.49 -16.98
N ALA A 431 1.55 -21.50 -16.43
CA ALA A 431 2.38 -22.71 -16.30
C ALA A 431 2.01 -23.58 -15.10
N LEU A 432 1.24 -23.06 -14.14
CA LEU A 432 0.87 -23.80 -12.93
C LEU A 432 0.12 -25.10 -13.24
N PRO A 433 0.48 -26.22 -12.58
CA PRO A 433 -0.25 -27.48 -12.66
C PRO A 433 -1.74 -27.31 -12.37
N LYS A 434 -2.58 -28.16 -12.99
CA LYS A 434 -4.05 -28.06 -12.87
C LYS A 434 -4.58 -28.35 -11.46
N ASP A 435 -3.78 -29.00 -10.61
CA ASP A 435 -4.05 -29.32 -9.21
C ASP A 435 -3.52 -28.24 -8.23
N THR A 436 -3.35 -27.02 -8.73
CA THR A 436 -2.83 -25.86 -7.96
C THR A 436 -3.87 -24.75 -7.89
N VAL A 437 -4.02 -24.13 -6.72
CA VAL A 437 -4.90 -22.98 -6.47
C VAL A 437 -4.06 -21.73 -6.17
N ILE A 438 -4.39 -20.63 -6.81
CA ILE A 438 -3.80 -19.31 -6.56
C ILE A 438 -4.61 -18.60 -5.46
N LEU A 439 -3.93 -18.18 -4.41
CA LEU A 439 -4.46 -17.28 -3.38
C LEU A 439 -3.89 -15.88 -3.65
N THR A 440 -4.75 -14.88 -3.80
CA THR A 440 -4.32 -13.53 -4.16
C THR A 440 -5.01 -12.43 -3.38
N ALA A 441 -4.32 -11.29 -3.25
CA ALA A 441 -4.81 -10.01 -2.77
C ALA A 441 -3.98 -8.89 -3.39
N GLY A 442 -4.57 -7.72 -3.64
CA GLY A 442 -3.86 -6.60 -4.24
C GLY A 442 -3.89 -6.59 -5.77
N CYS A 443 -3.22 -5.61 -6.38
CA CYS A 443 -3.22 -5.41 -7.84
C CYS A 443 -2.57 -6.52 -8.67
N ALA A 444 -1.71 -7.35 -8.06
CA ALA A 444 -1.08 -8.49 -8.77
C ALA A 444 -2.10 -9.41 -9.44
N LYS A 445 -3.30 -9.52 -8.87
CA LYS A 445 -4.43 -10.30 -9.42
C LYS A 445 -4.71 -10.02 -10.90
N TYR A 446 -4.54 -8.78 -11.35
CA TYR A 446 -4.85 -8.40 -12.74
C TYR A 446 -3.95 -9.06 -13.79
N ARG A 447 -2.87 -9.70 -13.38
CA ARG A 447 -2.02 -10.51 -14.24
C ARG A 447 -2.63 -11.87 -14.58
N TYR A 448 -3.64 -12.32 -13.81
CA TYR A 448 -4.19 -13.69 -13.97
C TYR A 448 -5.67 -13.84 -13.63
N ASN A 449 -6.36 -12.85 -13.01
CA ASN A 449 -7.77 -13.00 -12.62
C ASN A 449 -8.77 -13.03 -13.80
N LYS A 450 -8.31 -12.66 -15.00
CA LYS A 450 -9.07 -12.73 -16.25
C LYS A 450 -8.64 -13.90 -17.15
N LEU A 451 -7.68 -14.73 -16.70
CA LEU A 451 -7.29 -15.95 -17.39
C LEU A 451 -8.31 -17.06 -17.10
N ASP A 452 -8.64 -17.85 -18.13
CA ASP A 452 -9.39 -19.09 -17.92
C ASP A 452 -8.44 -20.19 -17.42
N LEU A 453 -8.24 -20.24 -16.12
CA LEU A 453 -7.42 -21.28 -15.46
C LEU A 453 -8.24 -22.49 -15.05
N GLY A 454 -9.56 -22.44 -15.19
CA GLY A 454 -10.48 -23.52 -14.84
C GLY A 454 -10.81 -23.60 -13.35
N MET A 455 -11.41 -24.74 -12.96
CA MET A 455 -11.89 -25.02 -11.61
C MET A 455 -11.39 -26.39 -11.14
N ILE A 456 -11.34 -26.59 -9.83
CA ILE A 456 -11.14 -27.89 -9.17
C ILE A 456 -12.43 -28.22 -8.42
N GLY A 457 -13.26 -29.11 -8.99
CA GLY A 457 -14.65 -29.25 -8.56
C GLY A 457 -15.41 -27.92 -8.70
N ASP A 458 -15.96 -27.42 -7.60
CA ASP A 458 -16.67 -26.14 -7.54
C ASP A 458 -15.75 -24.96 -7.12
N ILE A 459 -14.46 -25.18 -6.96
CA ILE A 459 -13.50 -24.20 -6.47
C ILE A 459 -12.77 -23.57 -7.65
N PRO A 460 -12.89 -22.24 -7.90
CA PRO A 460 -12.07 -21.55 -8.89
C PRO A 460 -10.58 -21.67 -8.55
N ARG A 461 -9.73 -21.78 -9.55
CA ARG A 461 -8.29 -21.84 -9.32
C ARG A 461 -7.64 -20.49 -8.95
N VAL A 462 -8.40 -19.40 -8.95
CA VAL A 462 -7.97 -18.08 -8.45
C VAL A 462 -8.94 -17.63 -7.37
N LEU A 463 -8.47 -17.55 -6.14
CA LEU A 463 -9.23 -17.09 -4.98
C LEU A 463 -8.73 -15.69 -4.60
N ASP A 464 -9.50 -14.68 -4.99
CA ASP A 464 -9.20 -13.27 -4.73
C ASP A 464 -9.78 -12.83 -3.38
N ALA A 465 -8.92 -12.63 -2.39
CA ALA A 465 -9.29 -12.21 -1.05
C ALA A 465 -9.67 -10.71 -0.95
N GLY A 466 -9.18 -9.87 -1.87
CA GLY A 466 -9.53 -8.44 -1.84
C GLY A 466 -8.39 -7.48 -2.14
N GLN A 467 -8.37 -6.33 -1.45
CA GLN A 467 -7.34 -5.30 -1.56
C GLN A 467 -6.00 -5.78 -0.98
N CYS A 468 -4.95 -4.97 -1.10
CA CYS A 468 -3.62 -5.32 -0.58
C CYS A 468 -3.63 -5.55 0.95
N ASN A 469 -4.45 -4.83 1.72
CA ASN A 469 -4.65 -5.08 3.16
C ASN A 469 -5.32 -6.42 3.46
N ASP A 470 -6.09 -6.97 2.51
CA ASP A 470 -6.72 -8.29 2.65
C ASP A 470 -5.70 -9.44 2.50
N SER A 471 -4.40 -9.12 2.37
CA SER A 471 -3.33 -10.06 2.71
C SER A 471 -3.47 -10.63 4.13
N TYR A 472 -4.16 -9.91 5.04
CA TYR A 472 -4.58 -10.44 6.33
C TYR A 472 -5.45 -11.69 6.19
N SER A 473 -6.42 -11.69 5.27
CA SER A 473 -7.23 -12.88 4.97
C SER A 473 -6.38 -14.07 4.54
N LEU A 474 -5.33 -13.86 3.74
CA LEU A 474 -4.42 -14.94 3.32
C LEU A 474 -3.67 -15.55 4.51
N VAL A 475 -3.24 -14.70 5.47
CA VAL A 475 -2.63 -15.17 6.72
C VAL A 475 -3.62 -15.98 7.56
N VAL A 476 -4.85 -15.49 7.74
CA VAL A 476 -5.90 -16.20 8.49
C VAL A 476 -6.21 -17.55 7.84
N ILE A 477 -6.34 -17.60 6.51
CA ILE A 477 -6.56 -18.85 5.75
C ILE A 477 -5.40 -19.83 6.00
N ALA A 478 -4.14 -19.39 5.90
CA ALA A 478 -2.99 -20.24 6.13
C ALA A 478 -2.95 -20.79 7.57
N MET A 479 -3.26 -19.95 8.56
CA MET A 479 -3.34 -20.38 9.97
C MET A 479 -4.45 -21.41 10.20
N LYS A 480 -5.61 -21.25 9.55
CA LYS A 480 -6.71 -22.20 9.62
C LYS A 480 -6.40 -23.52 8.91
N LEU A 481 -5.73 -23.48 7.77
CA LEU A 481 -5.24 -24.69 7.10
C LEU A 481 -4.21 -25.43 7.97
N LYS A 482 -3.27 -24.71 8.59
CA LYS A 482 -2.32 -25.28 9.54
C LYS A 482 -3.03 -26.04 10.67
N GLU A 483 -4.05 -25.42 11.29
CA GLU A 483 -4.87 -26.02 12.34
C GLU A 483 -5.61 -27.27 11.83
N ALA A 484 -6.27 -27.17 10.66
CA ALA A 484 -7.06 -28.26 10.07
C ALA A 484 -6.21 -29.48 9.68
N PHE A 485 -4.93 -29.27 9.31
CA PHE A 485 -3.99 -30.35 9.01
C PHE A 485 -3.19 -30.83 10.24
N GLY A 486 -3.39 -30.22 11.42
CA GLY A 486 -2.68 -30.59 12.65
C GLY A 486 -1.17 -30.34 12.58
N LEU A 487 -0.73 -29.29 11.88
CA LEU A 487 0.68 -28.97 11.72
C LEU A 487 1.17 -28.02 12.82
N ASP A 488 2.38 -28.22 13.30
CA ASP A 488 3.01 -27.33 14.29
C ASP A 488 3.66 -26.09 13.64
N ASP A 489 4.20 -26.24 12.42
CA ASP A 489 4.86 -25.18 11.66
C ASP A 489 4.03 -24.78 10.43
N ILE A 490 3.80 -23.48 10.25
CA ILE A 490 3.10 -22.91 9.09
C ILE A 490 3.87 -23.18 7.78
N ASN A 491 5.19 -23.31 7.84
CA ASN A 491 6.04 -23.60 6.69
C ASN A 491 5.94 -25.06 6.20
N ALA A 492 5.29 -25.93 6.98
CA ALA A 492 4.96 -27.31 6.55
C ALA A 492 3.71 -27.37 5.65
N LEU A 493 2.95 -26.29 5.51
CA LEU A 493 1.82 -26.23 4.59
C LEU A 493 2.30 -26.32 3.13
N PRO A 494 1.50 -26.93 2.24
CA PRO A 494 1.81 -26.98 0.80
C PRO A 494 1.55 -25.62 0.12
N ILE A 495 2.16 -24.56 0.65
CA ILE A 495 2.01 -23.19 0.18
C ILE A 495 3.33 -22.70 -0.40
N ILE A 496 3.27 -22.12 -1.60
CA ILE A 496 4.37 -21.43 -2.27
C ILE A 496 4.09 -19.91 -2.18
N TYR A 497 5.10 -19.11 -1.86
CA TYR A 497 5.00 -17.67 -1.79
C TYR A 497 5.75 -17.03 -2.96
N ASN A 498 5.02 -16.54 -3.96
CA ASN A 498 5.54 -15.83 -5.13
C ASN A 498 4.96 -14.42 -5.16
N ILE A 499 5.61 -13.50 -4.42
CA ILE A 499 5.08 -12.20 -4.06
C ILE A 499 5.57 -11.11 -4.99
N ALA A 500 4.62 -10.29 -5.49
CA ALA A 500 4.90 -9.10 -6.28
C ALA A 500 4.85 -7.85 -5.40
N TRP A 501 5.93 -7.07 -5.35
CA TRP A 501 5.93 -5.81 -4.60
C TRP A 501 6.10 -4.60 -5.53
N TYR A 502 5.63 -3.45 -5.08
CA TYR A 502 5.83 -2.18 -5.77
C TYR A 502 6.08 -1.02 -4.80
N GLU A 503 5.28 -0.89 -3.75
CA GLU A 503 5.31 0.27 -2.84
C GLU A 503 5.22 -0.14 -1.36
N GLN A 504 5.12 0.83 -0.46
CA GLN A 504 5.37 0.71 0.97
C GLN A 504 4.40 -0.21 1.70
N LYS A 505 3.15 -0.33 1.23
CA LYS A 505 2.20 -1.28 1.83
C LYS A 505 2.65 -2.74 1.59
N ALA A 506 3.25 -3.02 0.44
CA ALA A 506 3.84 -4.34 0.20
C ALA A 506 5.08 -4.61 1.06
N VAL A 507 5.88 -3.57 1.36
CA VAL A 507 6.99 -3.68 2.32
C VAL A 507 6.46 -4.05 3.71
N LEU A 508 5.36 -3.43 4.15
CA LEU A 508 4.71 -3.79 5.41
C LEU A 508 4.22 -5.24 5.42
N VAL A 509 3.55 -5.68 4.35
CA VAL A 509 3.07 -7.08 4.23
C VAL A 509 4.24 -8.06 4.30
N LEU A 510 5.37 -7.77 3.62
CA LEU A 510 6.57 -8.59 3.73
C LEU A 510 7.05 -8.68 5.19
N LEU A 511 7.21 -7.54 5.87
CA LEU A 511 7.63 -7.54 7.28
C LEU A 511 6.63 -8.29 8.18
N ALA A 512 5.33 -8.21 7.89
CA ALA A 512 4.31 -8.98 8.60
C ALA A 512 4.52 -10.49 8.42
N LEU A 513 4.77 -10.98 7.19
CA LEU A 513 5.07 -12.39 6.93
C LEU A 513 6.33 -12.85 7.66
N LEU A 514 7.40 -12.04 7.65
CA LEU A 514 8.64 -12.35 8.37
C LEU A 514 8.42 -12.40 9.89
N SER A 515 7.61 -11.50 10.44
CA SER A 515 7.28 -11.48 11.87
C SER A 515 6.47 -12.71 12.33
N LEU A 516 5.77 -13.37 11.41
CA LEU A 516 5.05 -14.63 11.62
C LEU A 516 5.93 -15.87 11.39
N GLY A 517 7.20 -15.69 11.04
CA GLY A 517 8.14 -16.77 10.78
C GLY A 517 7.96 -17.46 9.44
N ILE A 518 7.25 -16.84 8.48
CA ILE A 518 7.07 -17.40 7.14
C ILE A 518 8.39 -17.33 6.39
N LYS A 519 8.74 -18.42 5.70
CA LYS A 519 9.98 -18.62 4.96
C LYS A 519 9.72 -18.96 3.50
N ASN A 520 10.79 -19.10 2.72
CA ASN A 520 10.76 -19.47 1.30
C ASN A 520 9.92 -18.51 0.44
N ILE A 521 10.08 -17.19 0.67
CA ILE A 521 9.38 -16.16 -0.09
C ILE A 521 10.20 -15.78 -1.32
N HIS A 522 9.65 -16.01 -2.51
CA HIS A 522 10.18 -15.48 -3.77
C HIS A 522 9.56 -14.11 -4.02
N LEU A 523 10.41 -13.07 -4.03
CA LEU A 523 10.01 -11.68 -4.13
C LEU A 523 10.42 -11.09 -5.48
N GLY A 524 9.49 -10.47 -6.17
CA GLY A 524 9.74 -9.91 -7.49
C GLY A 524 9.00 -8.60 -7.81
N PRO A 525 9.32 -8.04 -9.01
CA PRO A 525 10.25 -8.54 -10.03
C PRO A 525 11.73 -8.28 -9.73
N THR A 526 12.05 -7.49 -8.71
CA THR A 526 13.41 -7.24 -8.19
C THR A 526 13.38 -7.23 -6.67
N LEU A 527 14.49 -7.48 -6.02
CA LEU A 527 14.63 -7.16 -4.60
C LEU A 527 14.63 -5.63 -4.41
N PRO A 528 14.19 -5.13 -3.24
CA PRO A 528 14.13 -3.70 -2.99
C PRO A 528 15.51 -3.02 -3.06
N ALA A 529 15.59 -1.91 -3.80
CA ALA A 529 16.83 -1.14 -3.99
C ALA A 529 17.39 -0.52 -2.69
N PHE A 530 16.55 -0.38 -1.68
CA PHE A 530 16.93 0.18 -0.38
C PHE A 530 17.58 -0.85 0.57
N LEU A 531 17.61 -2.13 0.21
CA LEU A 531 18.28 -3.15 1.00
C LEU A 531 19.78 -3.17 0.65
N SER A 532 20.64 -3.06 1.67
CA SER A 532 22.07 -3.28 1.52
C SER A 532 22.35 -4.77 1.29
N PRO A 533 23.53 -5.13 0.72
CA PRO A 533 23.88 -6.53 0.56
C PRO A 533 23.83 -7.33 1.85
N GLU A 534 24.34 -6.76 2.95
CA GLU A 534 24.39 -7.42 4.25
C GLU A 534 22.98 -7.62 4.84
N VAL A 535 22.06 -6.67 4.62
CA VAL A 535 20.64 -6.84 5.01
C VAL A 535 19.96 -7.90 4.15
N VAL A 536 20.27 -7.98 2.86
CA VAL A 536 19.79 -9.06 1.98
C VAL A 536 20.30 -10.42 2.48
N ASP A 537 21.59 -10.53 2.83
CA ASP A 537 22.17 -11.76 3.37
C ASP A 537 21.42 -12.22 4.63
N VAL A 538 21.12 -11.30 5.55
CA VAL A 538 20.31 -11.62 6.75
C VAL A 538 18.92 -12.13 6.38
N LEU A 539 18.27 -11.56 5.37
CA LEU A 539 16.94 -11.98 4.92
C LEU A 539 16.99 -13.37 4.26
N VAL A 540 18.02 -13.65 3.48
CA VAL A 540 18.26 -14.97 2.88
C VAL A 540 18.53 -16.00 3.97
N ASP A 541 19.50 -15.75 4.86
CA ASP A 541 19.94 -16.72 5.87
C ASP A 541 18.86 -17.06 6.90
N LYS A 542 18.05 -16.08 7.32
CA LYS A 542 17.03 -16.27 8.37
C LYS A 542 15.67 -16.70 7.85
N PHE A 543 15.30 -16.26 6.64
CA PHE A 543 13.93 -16.40 6.14
C PHE A 543 13.85 -17.08 4.77
N ASP A 544 14.97 -17.49 4.19
CA ASP A 544 15.04 -18.12 2.86
C ASP A 544 14.38 -17.24 1.79
N ILE A 545 14.60 -15.90 1.82
CA ILE A 545 14.07 -15.01 0.79
C ILE A 545 14.91 -15.14 -0.47
N ALA A 546 14.24 -15.31 -1.61
CA ALA A 546 14.85 -15.32 -2.92
C ALA A 546 14.20 -14.29 -3.85
N GLY A 547 14.92 -13.88 -4.91
CA GLY A 547 14.33 -13.19 -6.03
C GLY A 547 13.66 -14.18 -7.00
N ILE A 548 12.62 -13.74 -7.72
CA ILE A 548 12.12 -14.52 -8.86
C ILE A 548 13.19 -14.60 -9.97
N THR A 549 13.15 -15.67 -10.75
CA THR A 549 14.08 -15.91 -11.87
C THR A 549 13.33 -16.06 -13.20
N THR A 550 13.51 -17.15 -13.94
CA THR A 550 12.66 -17.47 -15.09
C THR A 550 11.50 -18.36 -14.64
N VAL A 551 10.42 -18.37 -15.42
CA VAL A 551 9.25 -19.23 -15.12
C VAL A 551 9.65 -20.68 -15.06
N GLU A 552 10.48 -21.15 -15.98
CA GLU A 552 10.93 -22.52 -16.07
C GLU A 552 11.73 -22.93 -14.83
N ASN A 553 12.68 -22.09 -14.41
CA ASN A 553 13.52 -22.37 -13.24
C ASN A 553 12.70 -22.34 -11.94
N ASP A 554 11.82 -21.35 -11.78
CA ASP A 554 10.99 -21.23 -10.58
C ASP A 554 9.95 -22.36 -10.53
N MET A 555 9.43 -22.83 -11.67
CA MET A 555 8.57 -24.02 -11.74
C MET A 555 9.34 -25.29 -11.30
N GLU A 556 10.61 -25.43 -11.68
CA GLU A 556 11.44 -26.54 -11.22
C GLU A 556 11.69 -26.48 -9.71
N ILE A 557 12.01 -25.27 -9.17
CA ILE A 557 12.21 -25.07 -7.72
C ILE A 557 10.94 -25.42 -6.92
N PHE A 558 9.77 -25.01 -7.39
CA PHE A 558 8.53 -25.15 -6.64
C PHE A 558 7.83 -26.50 -6.82
N PHE A 559 8.02 -27.16 -7.95
CA PHE A 559 7.25 -28.35 -8.34
C PHE A 559 8.12 -29.55 -8.76
N GLY A 560 9.44 -29.36 -8.95
CA GLY A 560 10.39 -30.38 -9.34
C GLY A 560 10.73 -31.43 -8.29
#